data_8d0666ebc7c21e23b0332cd72b305bc1
#
_entry.id   8d0666ebc7c21e23b0332cd72b305bc1
#
_cell.length_a   1.000
_cell.length_b   1.000
_cell.length_c   1.000
_cell.angle_alpha   90.00
_cell.angle_beta   90.00
_cell.angle_gamma   90.00
#
_symmetry.space_group_name_H-M   'P 1'
#
loop_
_entity.id
_entity.type
_entity.pdbx_description
1 polymer ?
#
loop_
_entity_poly.entity_id
_entity_poly.type
_entity_poly.pdbx_seq_one_letter_code
_entity_poly.pdbx_strand_id
1 'polypeptide(L)'
;MFDNKQQAVFERYIQAGGGYVGIHAATDCEYNWPWYGKLSGAYFQSHPKQQTAKLIVNDNTHPSTAHLPAVWERYDEWYNFKKAPGNEVKVLISIDEKSYEGGKHGDSHPMAWYHDYDGGRAFYTELGHTNESFAEPLFMQHLLGGIKYAMGNNVKLDYSKAKSYLIPDEDRFTKNVLAGGMFDEPTEMAILPNFDILVVQRKGEVMFYNHLTKKVTQVAKLDVYHKTTAKGVNAEEGLIGVTADPNYAKNNYVYLFYATK
;
A
#
# COMPACT_ATOMS: atom_id res chain seq x y z
N MET A 1 -5.15 1.28 -12.39
CA MET A 1 -4.50 1.34 -11.07
C MET A 1 -4.83 0.07 -10.31
N PHE A 2 -3.91 -0.42 -9.50
CA PHE A 2 -4.08 -1.63 -8.71
C PHE A 2 -5.03 -1.40 -7.53
N ASP A 3 -5.92 -2.35 -7.27
CA ASP A 3 -6.63 -2.43 -5.99
C ASP A 3 -5.71 -2.97 -4.88
N ASN A 4 -6.14 -2.87 -3.64
CA ASN A 4 -5.34 -3.27 -2.47
C ASN A 4 -4.85 -4.74 -2.55
N LYS A 5 -5.63 -5.62 -3.17
CA LYS A 5 -5.29 -7.02 -3.33
C LYS A 5 -4.20 -7.22 -4.37
N GLN A 6 -4.32 -6.54 -5.51
CA GLN A 6 -3.31 -6.52 -6.57
C GLN A 6 -2.00 -5.88 -6.08
N GLN A 7 -2.09 -4.79 -5.31
CA GLN A 7 -0.94 -4.17 -4.66
C GLN A 7 -0.19 -5.17 -3.77
N ALA A 8 -0.89 -5.84 -2.87
CA ALA A 8 -0.27 -6.84 -1.99
C ALA A 8 0.39 -7.99 -2.77
N VAL A 9 -0.22 -8.46 -3.86
CA VAL A 9 0.36 -9.50 -4.73
C VAL A 9 1.64 -8.99 -5.40
N PHE A 10 1.62 -7.75 -5.89
CA PHE A 10 2.79 -7.17 -6.55
C PHE A 10 3.94 -6.90 -5.57
N GLU A 11 3.65 -6.39 -4.37
CA GLU A 11 4.64 -6.25 -3.31
C GLU A 11 5.30 -7.58 -2.98
N ARG A 12 4.52 -8.64 -2.80
CA ARG A 12 5.03 -9.98 -2.52
C ARG A 12 5.91 -10.53 -3.64
N TYR A 13 5.59 -10.24 -4.90
CA TYR A 13 6.42 -10.61 -6.03
C TYR A 13 7.80 -9.95 -5.95
N ILE A 14 7.86 -8.65 -5.67
CA ILE A 14 9.13 -7.92 -5.50
C ILE A 14 9.89 -8.44 -4.27
N GLN A 15 9.21 -8.63 -3.13
CA GLN A 15 9.80 -9.15 -1.90
C GLN A 15 10.37 -10.56 -2.05
N ALA A 16 9.79 -11.36 -2.93
CA ALA A 16 10.28 -12.69 -3.27
C ALA A 16 11.55 -12.67 -4.16
N GLY A 17 12.05 -11.49 -4.55
CA GLY A 17 13.22 -11.31 -5.43
C GLY A 17 12.84 -10.98 -6.87
N GLY A 18 11.61 -10.55 -7.13
CA GLY A 18 11.12 -10.15 -8.44
C GLY A 18 11.81 -8.91 -9.00
N GLY A 19 11.68 -8.70 -10.31
CA GLY A 19 12.20 -7.53 -11.01
C GLY A 19 11.12 -6.59 -11.49
N TYR A 20 11.39 -5.28 -11.43
CA TYR A 20 10.55 -4.22 -11.94
C TYR A 20 11.25 -3.45 -13.04
N VAL A 21 10.55 -3.16 -14.11
CA VAL A 21 10.99 -2.26 -15.19
C VAL A 21 9.92 -1.22 -15.40
N GLY A 22 10.22 0.01 -15.02
CA GLY A 22 9.38 1.18 -15.29
C GLY A 22 9.85 1.91 -16.54
N ILE A 23 8.92 2.27 -17.43
CA ILE A 23 9.20 3.02 -18.63
C ILE A 23 8.28 4.23 -18.66
N HIS A 24 8.84 5.41 -18.88
CA HIS A 24 8.14 6.67 -19.07
C HIS A 24 7.00 6.88 -18.06
N ALA A 25 5.75 6.70 -18.46
CA ALA A 25 4.55 6.91 -17.64
C ALA A 25 4.44 5.98 -16.40
N ALA A 26 5.38 5.09 -16.17
CA ALA A 26 5.40 4.29 -14.96
C ALA A 26 5.57 5.13 -13.68
N THR A 27 6.04 6.37 -13.76
CA THR A 27 6.06 7.33 -12.64
C THR A 27 4.81 8.21 -12.55
N ASP A 28 3.92 8.14 -13.55
CA ASP A 28 2.66 8.91 -13.63
C ASP A 28 1.43 8.07 -13.21
N CYS A 29 1.59 7.20 -12.25
CA CYS A 29 0.52 6.36 -11.74
C CYS A 29 0.71 6.05 -10.25
N GLU A 30 -0.29 5.40 -9.63
CA GLU A 30 -0.23 4.88 -8.25
C GLU A 30 0.20 5.93 -7.18
N TYR A 31 -0.20 7.18 -7.35
CA TYR A 31 0.19 8.30 -6.49
C TYR A 31 -0.17 8.14 -5.01
N ASN A 32 -1.17 7.33 -4.70
CA ASN A 32 -1.61 7.04 -3.34
C ASN A 32 -0.95 5.78 -2.73
N TRP A 33 0.03 5.21 -3.42
CA TRP A 33 0.74 4.03 -2.98
C TRP A 33 2.24 4.32 -2.75
N PRO A 34 2.63 4.80 -1.55
CA PRO A 34 4.00 5.23 -1.26
C PRO A 34 5.06 4.15 -1.48
N TRP A 35 4.70 2.88 -1.32
CA TRP A 35 5.59 1.75 -1.59
C TRP A 35 5.98 1.71 -3.07
N TYR A 36 5.00 1.90 -3.97
CA TYR A 36 5.25 1.96 -5.42
C TYR A 36 6.11 3.16 -5.81
N GLY A 37 5.87 4.33 -5.21
CA GLY A 37 6.70 5.52 -5.44
C GLY A 37 8.16 5.31 -5.07
N LYS A 38 8.44 4.51 -4.03
CA LYS A 38 9.80 4.12 -3.66
C LYS A 38 10.36 3.07 -4.61
N LEU A 39 9.56 2.13 -5.11
CA LEU A 39 9.97 1.15 -6.11
C LEU A 39 10.34 1.81 -7.43
N SER A 40 9.52 2.74 -7.93
CA SER A 40 9.79 3.49 -9.17
C SER A 40 10.90 4.53 -9.02
N GLY A 41 11.12 5.03 -7.78
CA GLY A 41 12.13 6.02 -7.40
C GLY A 41 11.67 7.47 -7.50
N ALA A 42 10.60 7.77 -8.21
CA ALA A 42 10.03 9.11 -8.34
C ALA A 42 8.54 9.07 -8.71
N TYR A 43 7.89 10.24 -8.60
CA TYR A 43 6.58 10.50 -9.17
C TYR A 43 6.64 11.67 -10.15
N PHE A 44 5.98 11.52 -11.27
CA PHE A 44 5.80 12.56 -12.28
C PHE A 44 5.15 13.82 -11.70
N GLN A 45 5.60 14.98 -12.19
CA GLN A 45 5.01 16.29 -11.88
C GLN A 45 4.46 17.00 -13.12
N SER A 46 5.27 17.12 -14.14
CA SER A 46 4.95 17.87 -15.36
C SER A 46 5.99 17.59 -16.44
N HIS A 47 5.70 17.97 -17.66
CA HIS A 47 6.65 17.98 -18.77
C HIS A 47 6.49 19.26 -19.62
N PRO A 48 7.55 19.76 -20.27
CA PRO A 48 7.44 20.74 -21.35
C PRO A 48 6.93 20.09 -22.64
N LYS A 49 6.91 20.85 -23.74
CA LYS A 49 6.70 20.28 -25.07
C LYS A 49 7.83 19.29 -25.41
N GLN A 50 7.50 18.27 -26.20
CA GLN A 50 8.49 17.36 -26.77
C GLN A 50 9.53 18.13 -27.56
N GLN A 51 10.81 17.82 -27.36
CA GLN A 51 11.92 18.54 -27.96
C GLN A 51 13.20 17.71 -27.91
N THR A 52 14.21 18.13 -28.67
CA THR A 52 15.54 17.54 -28.59
C THR A 52 16.28 18.02 -27.37
N ALA A 53 16.96 17.09 -26.66
CA ALA A 53 17.82 17.42 -25.54
C ALA A 53 19.06 16.49 -25.52
N LYS A 54 20.06 16.89 -24.73
CA LYS A 54 21.28 16.10 -24.50
C LYS A 54 21.17 15.32 -23.22
N LEU A 55 21.33 14.02 -23.33
CA LEU A 55 21.45 13.11 -22.22
C LEU A 55 22.91 12.83 -21.90
N ILE A 56 23.24 12.80 -20.63
CA ILE A 56 24.59 12.51 -20.13
C ILE A 56 24.57 11.10 -19.51
N VAL A 57 25.39 10.21 -20.02
CA VAL A 57 25.57 8.87 -19.46
C VAL A 57 26.49 8.95 -18.26
N ASN A 58 25.91 8.75 -17.05
CA ASN A 58 26.60 8.85 -15.76
C ASN A 58 27.35 7.55 -15.40
N ASP A 59 26.79 6.40 -15.81
CA ASP A 59 27.41 5.09 -15.63
C ASP A 59 27.40 4.33 -16.96
N ASN A 60 28.56 4.12 -17.54
CA ASN A 60 28.76 3.37 -18.78
C ASN A 60 29.12 1.90 -18.55
N THR A 61 29.04 1.40 -17.33
CA THR A 61 29.33 -0.01 -16.99
C THR A 61 28.08 -0.87 -16.87
N HIS A 62 26.93 -0.23 -16.64
CA HIS A 62 25.65 -0.95 -16.52
C HIS A 62 25.19 -1.50 -17.89
N PRO A 63 24.58 -2.71 -17.95
CA PRO A 63 24.15 -3.32 -19.23
C PRO A 63 23.21 -2.46 -20.08
N SER A 64 22.45 -1.54 -19.47
CA SER A 64 21.54 -0.62 -20.20
C SER A 64 22.27 0.57 -20.83
N THR A 65 23.48 0.87 -20.42
CA THR A 65 24.18 2.11 -20.83
C THR A 65 25.57 1.86 -21.42
N ALA A 66 26.14 0.66 -21.27
CA ALA A 66 27.49 0.34 -21.73
C ALA A 66 27.73 0.55 -23.24
N HIS A 67 26.67 0.54 -24.05
CA HIS A 67 26.71 0.73 -25.50
C HIS A 67 26.41 2.18 -25.92
N LEU A 68 25.99 3.04 -24.98
CA LEU A 68 25.60 4.42 -25.29
C LEU A 68 26.82 5.34 -25.40
N PRO A 69 26.76 6.39 -26.24
CA PRO A 69 27.76 7.45 -26.24
C PRO A 69 27.70 8.24 -24.92
N ALA A 70 28.80 8.84 -24.51
CA ALA A 70 28.87 9.63 -23.26
C ALA A 70 27.84 10.79 -23.25
N VAL A 71 27.54 11.35 -24.42
CA VAL A 71 26.45 12.32 -24.64
C VAL A 71 25.57 11.78 -25.74
N TRP A 72 24.28 11.61 -25.43
CA TRP A 72 23.29 11.07 -26.34
C TRP A 72 22.22 12.11 -26.63
N GLU A 73 22.24 12.70 -27.82
CA GLU A 73 21.23 13.66 -28.24
C GLU A 73 20.05 12.95 -28.89
N ARG A 74 18.83 13.24 -28.42
CA ARG A 74 17.62 12.64 -28.96
C ARG A 74 16.39 13.53 -28.73
N TYR A 75 15.32 13.26 -29.49
CA TYR A 75 14.00 13.87 -29.35
C TYR A 75 13.10 12.96 -28.53
N ASP A 76 12.49 13.49 -27.46
CA ASP A 76 11.48 12.78 -26.66
C ASP A 76 10.64 13.78 -25.86
N GLU A 77 9.80 13.30 -24.95
CA GLU A 77 9.16 14.07 -23.90
C GLU A 77 10.02 13.99 -22.63
N TRP A 78 10.20 15.10 -21.93
CA TRP A 78 11.11 15.18 -20.77
C TRP A 78 10.34 15.46 -19.49
N TYR A 79 10.27 14.50 -18.58
CA TYR A 79 9.56 14.62 -17.32
C TYR A 79 10.32 15.46 -16.30
N ASN A 80 9.58 16.30 -15.59
CA ASN A 80 9.95 16.80 -14.30
C ASN A 80 9.25 15.97 -13.22
N PHE A 81 9.94 15.64 -12.15
CA PHE A 81 9.41 14.83 -11.05
C PHE A 81 8.97 15.71 -9.88
N LYS A 82 8.03 15.25 -9.05
CA LYS A 82 7.64 15.94 -7.81
C LYS A 82 8.83 16.12 -6.88
N LYS A 83 9.71 15.12 -6.86
CA LYS A 83 11.02 15.12 -6.23
C LYS A 83 11.90 14.21 -7.07
N ALA A 84 13.06 14.71 -7.49
CA ALA A 84 14.06 13.87 -8.14
C ALA A 84 14.53 12.77 -7.17
N PRO A 85 14.81 11.56 -7.66
CA PRO A 85 15.40 10.52 -6.82
C PRO A 85 16.75 10.98 -6.26
N GLY A 86 17.06 10.58 -5.04
CA GLY A 86 18.29 10.91 -4.34
C GLY A 86 19.27 9.74 -4.33
N ASN A 87 20.02 9.62 -3.24
CA ASN A 87 21.08 8.60 -3.08
C ASN A 87 20.53 7.17 -2.94
N GLU A 88 19.22 7.00 -2.84
CA GLU A 88 18.54 5.70 -2.80
C GLU A 88 18.60 4.94 -4.12
N VAL A 89 18.86 5.64 -5.23
CA VAL A 89 19.01 5.04 -6.56
C VAL A 89 20.40 5.29 -7.13
N LYS A 90 20.78 4.46 -8.10
CA LYS A 90 21.99 4.65 -8.89
C LYS A 90 21.62 5.23 -10.25
N VAL A 91 21.96 6.49 -10.46
CA VAL A 91 21.62 7.22 -11.68
C VAL A 91 22.48 6.74 -12.84
N LEU A 92 21.83 6.34 -13.92
CA LEU A 92 22.43 5.86 -15.17
C LEU A 92 22.56 6.96 -16.21
N ILE A 93 21.52 7.76 -16.34
CA ILE A 93 21.42 8.84 -17.35
C ILE A 93 20.82 10.05 -16.67
N SER A 94 21.38 11.23 -16.93
CA SER A 94 20.81 12.53 -16.58
C SER A 94 20.58 13.35 -17.85
N ILE A 95 19.70 14.36 -17.80
CA ILE A 95 19.51 15.32 -18.89
C ILE A 95 20.23 16.63 -18.59
N ASP A 96 20.87 17.21 -19.59
CA ASP A 96 21.44 18.55 -19.50
C ASP A 96 20.32 19.60 -19.72
N GLU A 97 19.85 20.19 -18.63
CA GLU A 97 18.77 21.20 -18.68
C GLU A 97 19.14 22.46 -19.48
N LYS A 98 20.42 22.69 -19.77
CA LYS A 98 20.86 23.80 -20.63
C LYS A 98 20.64 23.50 -22.12
N SER A 99 20.34 22.25 -22.48
CA SER A 99 20.13 21.81 -23.84
C SER A 99 18.66 21.87 -24.31
N TYR A 100 17.73 22.15 -23.39
CA TYR A 100 16.30 22.19 -23.69
C TYR A 100 15.56 23.19 -22.79
N GLU A 101 14.26 23.43 -23.04
CA GLU A 101 13.45 24.37 -22.27
C GLU A 101 12.50 23.63 -21.32
N GLY A 102 12.31 24.12 -20.10
CA GLY A 102 11.28 23.68 -19.16
C GLY A 102 11.71 22.66 -18.12
N GLY A 103 13.03 22.43 -17.98
CA GLY A 103 13.61 21.66 -16.86
C GLY A 103 13.38 22.35 -15.51
N LYS A 104 13.27 21.57 -14.42
CA LYS A 104 12.99 22.06 -13.07
C LYS A 104 13.89 21.48 -11.98
N HIS A 105 14.95 20.76 -12.33
CA HIS A 105 15.85 20.07 -11.40
C HIS A 105 17.29 20.60 -11.47
N GLY A 106 17.59 21.52 -12.41
CA GLY A 106 18.91 22.15 -12.55
C GLY A 106 20.00 21.14 -12.95
N ASP A 107 21.13 21.19 -12.27
CA ASP A 107 22.29 20.36 -12.60
C ASP A 107 22.14 18.87 -12.23
N SER A 108 21.04 18.50 -11.54
CA SER A 108 20.78 17.12 -11.11
C SER A 108 19.39 16.67 -11.55
N HIS A 109 19.25 16.27 -12.81
CA HIS A 109 18.00 15.82 -13.39
C HIS A 109 18.13 14.38 -13.94
N PRO A 110 17.93 13.35 -13.08
CA PRO A 110 17.98 11.95 -13.50
C PRO A 110 16.86 11.60 -14.49
N MET A 111 17.20 10.78 -15.51
CA MET A 111 16.26 10.30 -16.53
C MET A 111 16.22 8.77 -16.59
N ALA A 112 17.25 8.08 -16.10
CA ALA A 112 17.24 6.63 -15.93
C ALA A 112 18.06 6.25 -14.70
N TRP A 113 17.57 5.25 -13.95
CA TRP A 113 18.21 4.75 -12.73
C TRP A 113 17.86 3.30 -12.44
N TYR A 114 18.59 2.72 -11.49
CA TYR A 114 18.29 1.41 -10.94
C TYR A 114 18.59 1.35 -9.45
N HIS A 115 17.98 0.42 -8.75
CA HIS A 115 18.27 0.13 -7.35
C HIS A 115 17.71 -1.23 -6.92
N ASP A 116 18.21 -1.73 -5.81
CA ASP A 116 17.55 -2.82 -5.10
C ASP A 116 16.49 -2.23 -4.19
N TYR A 117 15.29 -2.82 -4.19
CA TYR A 117 14.19 -2.36 -3.37
C TYR A 117 13.37 -3.53 -2.85
N ASP A 118 13.14 -3.53 -1.52
CA ASP A 118 12.29 -4.49 -0.77
C ASP A 118 12.50 -5.98 -1.16
N GLY A 119 13.75 -6.35 -1.46
CA GLY A 119 14.15 -7.71 -1.84
C GLY A 119 14.23 -7.96 -3.35
N GLY A 120 13.71 -7.07 -4.18
CA GLY A 120 13.75 -7.14 -5.63
C GLY A 120 14.71 -6.14 -6.27
N ARG A 121 14.64 -6.04 -7.60
CA ARG A 121 15.45 -5.13 -8.43
C ARG A 121 14.55 -4.23 -9.24
N ALA A 122 14.80 -2.93 -9.20
CA ALA A 122 14.07 -1.94 -9.94
C ALA A 122 14.98 -1.24 -10.97
N PHE A 123 14.51 -1.13 -12.19
CA PHE A 123 15.06 -0.30 -13.24
C PHE A 123 13.97 0.65 -13.74
N TYR A 124 14.31 1.90 -13.91
CA TYR A 124 13.42 2.90 -14.51
C TYR A 124 14.14 3.69 -15.58
N THR A 125 13.45 3.98 -16.66
CA THR A 125 13.86 4.96 -17.66
C THR A 125 12.67 5.87 -18.00
N GLU A 126 12.92 7.16 -17.98
CA GLU A 126 11.95 8.17 -18.36
C GLU A 126 11.71 8.19 -19.87
N LEU A 127 12.69 7.78 -20.65
CA LEU A 127 12.68 7.75 -22.11
C LEU A 127 11.54 6.87 -22.66
N GLY A 128 11.06 7.16 -23.89
CA GLY A 128 10.16 6.28 -24.60
C GLY A 128 8.71 6.75 -24.66
N HIS A 129 8.49 8.06 -24.74
CA HIS A 129 7.15 8.61 -25.03
C HIS A 129 6.72 8.37 -26.47
N THR A 130 7.63 8.58 -27.43
CA THR A 130 7.29 8.53 -28.85
C THR A 130 7.38 7.12 -29.43
N ASN A 131 6.59 6.84 -30.47
CA ASN A 131 6.68 5.57 -31.19
C ASN A 131 8.07 5.38 -31.84
N GLU A 132 8.66 6.47 -32.28
CA GLU A 132 10.00 6.51 -32.91
C GLU A 132 11.07 6.04 -31.95
N SER A 133 10.94 6.29 -30.64
CA SER A 133 11.84 5.80 -29.62
C SER A 133 11.99 4.27 -29.70
N PHE A 134 10.87 3.55 -29.89
CA PHE A 134 10.86 2.08 -29.96
C PHE A 134 11.40 1.52 -31.31
N ALA A 135 11.70 2.38 -32.27
CA ALA A 135 12.41 2.03 -33.49
C ALA A 135 13.92 2.39 -33.42
N GLU A 136 14.36 3.10 -32.39
CA GLU A 136 15.73 3.53 -32.20
C GLU A 136 16.61 2.38 -31.61
N PRO A 137 17.64 1.90 -32.33
CA PRO A 137 18.42 0.75 -31.87
C PRO A 137 19.12 0.98 -30.51
N LEU A 138 19.61 2.19 -30.24
CA LEU A 138 20.26 2.51 -28.95
C LEU A 138 19.28 2.45 -27.79
N PHE A 139 18.06 2.99 -27.98
CA PHE A 139 17.00 2.92 -26.96
C PHE A 139 16.56 1.47 -26.71
N MET A 140 16.37 0.68 -27.75
CA MET A 140 16.00 -0.73 -27.62
C MET A 140 17.07 -1.55 -26.88
N GLN A 141 18.36 -1.26 -27.10
CA GLN A 141 19.45 -1.90 -26.34
C GLN A 141 19.46 -1.42 -24.89
N HIS A 142 19.17 -0.12 -24.65
CA HIS A 142 19.00 0.42 -23.30
C HIS A 142 17.90 -0.31 -22.54
N LEU A 143 16.72 -0.46 -23.12
CA LEU A 143 15.61 -1.21 -22.53
C LEU A 143 15.99 -2.68 -22.25
N LEU A 144 16.58 -3.35 -23.25
CA LEU A 144 17.00 -4.75 -23.09
C LEU A 144 18.00 -4.93 -21.95
N GLY A 145 18.94 -4.00 -21.79
CA GLY A 145 19.88 -3.98 -20.67
C GLY A 145 19.21 -3.81 -19.31
N GLY A 146 18.22 -2.90 -19.22
CA GLY A 146 17.39 -2.69 -18.02
C GLY A 146 16.54 -3.91 -17.67
N ILE A 147 15.92 -4.54 -18.67
CA ILE A 147 15.15 -5.79 -18.50
C ILE A 147 16.07 -6.91 -17.97
N LYS A 148 17.23 -7.10 -18.56
CA LYS A 148 18.21 -8.13 -18.11
C LYS A 148 18.65 -7.89 -16.66
N TYR A 149 18.90 -6.64 -16.28
CA TYR A 149 19.20 -6.29 -14.89
C TYR A 149 18.04 -6.66 -13.95
N ALA A 150 16.82 -6.22 -14.27
CA ALA A 150 15.65 -6.48 -13.45
C ALA A 150 15.34 -7.98 -13.32
N MET A 151 15.47 -8.75 -14.39
CA MET A 151 15.33 -10.21 -14.36
C MET A 151 16.37 -10.89 -13.46
N GLY A 152 17.60 -10.35 -13.41
CA GLY A 152 18.72 -10.98 -12.71
C GLY A 152 19.16 -12.28 -13.37
N ASN A 153 20.23 -12.85 -12.82
CA ASN A 153 20.81 -14.09 -13.34
C ASN A 153 20.17 -15.30 -12.63
N ASN A 154 19.28 -16.01 -13.31
CA ASN A 154 18.67 -17.26 -12.81
C ASN A 154 18.00 -17.13 -11.43
N VAL A 155 17.37 -15.98 -11.13
CA VAL A 155 16.72 -15.74 -9.86
C VAL A 155 15.49 -16.63 -9.74
N LYS A 156 15.43 -17.44 -8.68
CA LYS A 156 14.22 -18.14 -8.26
C LYS A 156 13.49 -17.29 -7.23
N LEU A 157 12.20 -17.06 -7.46
CA LEU A 157 11.37 -16.32 -6.51
C LEU A 157 11.18 -17.13 -5.22
N ASP A 158 11.44 -16.48 -4.09
CA ASP A 158 11.29 -17.07 -2.76
C ASP A 158 10.19 -16.34 -1.97
N TYR A 159 8.96 -16.79 -2.12
CA TYR A 159 7.81 -16.19 -1.47
C TYR A 159 7.80 -16.35 0.07
N SER A 160 8.70 -17.16 0.65
CA SER A 160 8.87 -17.20 2.11
C SER A 160 9.42 -15.89 2.68
N LYS A 161 10.06 -15.08 1.85
CA LYS A 161 10.57 -13.73 2.18
C LYS A 161 9.52 -12.63 2.08
N ALA A 162 8.38 -12.94 1.49
CA ALA A 162 7.32 -11.95 1.29
C ALA A 162 6.67 -11.56 2.62
N LYS A 163 6.58 -10.25 2.88
CA LYS A 163 6.08 -9.65 4.13
C LYS A 163 4.68 -9.09 4.01
N SER A 164 4.30 -8.61 2.81
CA SER A 164 3.01 -8.00 2.58
C SER A 164 1.89 -9.03 2.73
N TYR A 165 0.84 -8.62 3.42
CA TYR A 165 -0.27 -9.48 3.78
C TYR A 165 -1.23 -9.66 2.60
N LEU A 166 -1.54 -10.91 2.25
CA LEU A 166 -2.60 -11.21 1.29
C LEU A 166 -3.95 -11.17 1.98
N ILE A 167 -4.80 -10.26 1.52
CA ILE A 167 -6.20 -10.22 1.95
C ILE A 167 -6.89 -11.48 1.38
N PRO A 168 -7.46 -12.36 2.23
CA PRO A 168 -8.16 -13.54 1.76
C PRO A 168 -9.36 -13.16 0.88
N ASP A 169 -9.70 -14.04 -0.06
CA ASP A 169 -10.89 -13.86 -0.89
C ASP A 169 -12.16 -13.89 -0.05
N GLU A 170 -13.12 -13.01 -0.35
CA GLU A 170 -14.39 -12.91 0.41
C GLU A 170 -15.20 -14.20 0.35
N ASP A 171 -15.12 -14.97 -0.73
CA ASP A 171 -15.78 -16.27 -0.90
C ASP A 171 -15.21 -17.37 0.03
N ARG A 172 -14.07 -17.11 0.69
CA ARG A 172 -13.50 -18.00 1.72
C ARG A 172 -14.14 -17.80 3.09
N PHE A 173 -15.05 -16.85 3.24
CA PHE A 173 -15.75 -16.54 4.48
C PHE A 173 -17.26 -16.74 4.30
N THR A 174 -17.90 -17.32 5.32
CA THR A 174 -19.36 -17.40 5.39
C THR A 174 -19.81 -16.52 6.53
N LYS A 175 -20.74 -15.59 6.26
CA LYS A 175 -21.38 -14.77 7.28
C LYS A 175 -22.47 -15.58 7.98
N ASN A 176 -22.27 -15.90 9.26
CA ASN A 176 -23.27 -16.51 10.09
C ASN A 176 -23.89 -15.47 11.05
N VAL A 177 -25.20 -15.28 10.97
CA VAL A 177 -25.92 -14.43 11.91
C VAL A 177 -26.34 -15.28 13.10
N LEU A 178 -25.73 -15.04 14.28
CA LEU A 178 -26.03 -15.78 15.51
C LEU A 178 -27.32 -15.31 16.18
N ALA A 179 -27.55 -14.00 16.22
CA ALA A 179 -28.74 -13.38 16.80
C ALA A 179 -29.04 -12.08 16.04
N GLY A 180 -30.15 -12.02 15.33
CA GLY A 180 -30.60 -10.85 14.58
C GLY A 180 -31.79 -10.18 15.22
N GLY A 181 -31.79 -8.84 15.35
CA GLY A 181 -32.92 -8.06 15.83
C GLY A 181 -33.32 -8.25 17.31
N MET A 182 -32.41 -8.84 18.11
CA MET A 182 -32.66 -9.19 19.52
C MET A 182 -32.04 -8.20 20.51
N PHE A 183 -31.33 -7.19 20.03
CA PHE A 183 -30.63 -6.22 20.86
C PHE A 183 -31.10 -4.81 20.58
N ASP A 184 -31.20 -4.02 21.66
CA ASP A 184 -31.57 -2.60 21.61
C ASP A 184 -30.36 -1.76 22.02
N GLU A 185 -29.79 -1.00 21.07
CA GLU A 185 -28.61 -0.18 21.27
C GLU A 185 -27.41 -0.97 21.89
N PRO A 186 -26.97 -2.11 21.29
CA PRO A 186 -25.83 -2.85 21.80
C PRO A 186 -24.56 -2.03 21.68
N THR A 187 -23.73 -2.03 22.73
CA THR A 187 -22.53 -1.19 22.82
C THR A 187 -21.23 -2.02 22.77
N GLU A 188 -21.22 -3.19 23.40
CA GLU A 188 -20.03 -4.05 23.42
C GLU A 188 -20.43 -5.51 23.62
N MET A 189 -19.53 -6.43 23.27
CA MET A 189 -19.70 -7.86 23.55
C MET A 189 -18.39 -8.51 24.04
N ALA A 190 -18.52 -9.55 24.85
CA ALA A 190 -17.43 -10.41 25.28
C ALA A 190 -17.74 -11.85 24.94
N ILE A 191 -16.84 -12.52 24.23
CA ILE A 191 -16.93 -13.97 23.97
C ILE A 191 -16.26 -14.71 25.12
N LEU A 192 -17.02 -15.60 25.76
CA LEU A 192 -16.55 -16.41 26.87
C LEU A 192 -15.79 -17.65 26.38
N PRO A 193 -14.95 -18.28 27.20
CA PRO A 193 -14.14 -19.45 26.81
C PRO A 193 -14.94 -20.65 26.27
N ASN A 194 -16.21 -20.77 26.62
CA ASN A 194 -17.14 -21.79 26.14
C ASN A 194 -17.95 -21.34 24.91
N PHE A 195 -17.57 -20.23 24.25
CA PHE A 195 -18.23 -19.61 23.13
C PHE A 195 -19.63 -19.00 23.41
N ASP A 196 -20.09 -18.94 24.65
CA ASP A 196 -21.20 -18.09 25.02
C ASP A 196 -20.81 -16.62 24.89
N ILE A 197 -21.77 -15.73 24.68
CA ILE A 197 -21.49 -14.31 24.43
C ILE A 197 -22.31 -13.46 25.41
N LEU A 198 -21.61 -12.55 26.10
CA LEU A 198 -22.26 -11.43 26.80
C LEU A 198 -22.34 -10.25 25.84
N VAL A 199 -23.50 -9.63 25.72
CA VAL A 199 -23.75 -8.39 24.98
C VAL A 199 -24.32 -7.39 25.95
N VAL A 200 -23.70 -6.23 26.09
CA VAL A 200 -24.24 -5.14 26.90
C VAL A 200 -24.93 -4.11 26.01
N GLN A 201 -25.99 -3.54 26.56
CA GLN A 201 -26.83 -2.55 25.88
C GLN A 201 -26.73 -1.23 26.63
N ARG A 202 -26.75 -0.12 25.90
CA ARG A 202 -26.55 1.23 26.45
C ARG A 202 -27.43 1.56 27.66
N LYS A 203 -28.67 1.06 27.68
CA LYS A 203 -29.64 1.31 28.77
C LYS A 203 -29.45 0.44 30.00
N GLY A 204 -28.37 -0.34 30.08
CA GLY A 204 -27.93 -1.10 31.24
C GLY A 204 -28.22 -2.60 31.20
N GLU A 205 -28.90 -3.11 30.16
CA GLU A 205 -29.16 -4.54 30.04
C GLU A 205 -27.87 -5.29 29.72
N VAL A 206 -27.65 -6.45 30.39
CA VAL A 206 -26.65 -7.45 30.09
C VAL A 206 -27.37 -8.67 29.50
N MET A 207 -27.15 -8.90 28.24
CA MET A 207 -27.73 -10.00 27.47
C MET A 207 -26.74 -11.14 27.37
N PHE A 208 -27.24 -12.37 27.44
CA PHE A 208 -26.44 -13.59 27.34
C PHE A 208 -26.92 -14.43 26.18
N TYR A 209 -26.04 -14.70 25.21
CA TYR A 209 -26.28 -15.65 24.13
C TYR A 209 -25.62 -16.98 24.48
N ASN A 210 -26.44 -18.04 24.59
CA ASN A 210 -25.94 -19.38 24.78
C ASN A 210 -25.63 -20.06 23.45
N HIS A 211 -24.38 -20.46 23.23
CA HIS A 211 -23.91 -20.96 21.93
C HIS A 211 -24.51 -22.36 21.57
N LEU A 212 -24.91 -23.17 22.57
CA LEU A 212 -25.50 -24.48 22.32
C LEU A 212 -26.99 -24.38 21.99
N THR A 213 -27.72 -23.61 22.77
CA THR A 213 -29.18 -23.49 22.61
C THR A 213 -29.60 -22.39 21.62
N LYS A 214 -28.66 -21.53 21.21
CA LYS A 214 -28.88 -20.36 20.35
C LYS A 214 -29.88 -19.34 20.92
N LYS A 215 -30.11 -19.38 22.24
CA LYS A 215 -31.06 -18.47 22.91
C LYS A 215 -30.34 -17.26 23.46
N VAL A 216 -31.01 -16.11 23.37
CA VAL A 216 -30.66 -14.85 24.02
C VAL A 216 -31.54 -14.63 25.23
N THR A 217 -30.94 -14.34 26.38
CA THR A 217 -31.66 -14.02 27.63
C THR A 217 -31.04 -12.81 28.30
N GLN A 218 -31.84 -11.96 28.93
CA GLN A 218 -31.31 -10.93 29.81
C GLN A 218 -30.91 -11.55 31.15
N VAL A 219 -29.64 -11.39 31.52
CA VAL A 219 -29.10 -11.96 32.76
C VAL A 219 -28.90 -10.92 33.87
N ALA A 220 -28.80 -9.66 33.51
CA ALA A 220 -28.70 -8.56 34.46
C ALA A 220 -29.23 -7.25 33.86
N LYS A 221 -29.52 -6.29 34.72
CA LYS A 221 -29.76 -4.90 34.35
C LYS A 221 -29.17 -3.97 35.40
N LEU A 222 -28.31 -3.06 34.96
CA LEU A 222 -27.69 -2.04 35.79
C LEU A 222 -28.51 -0.74 35.68
N ASP A 223 -28.56 -0.01 36.78
CA ASP A 223 -29.12 1.32 36.78
C ASP A 223 -28.05 2.35 36.40
N VAL A 224 -28.02 2.70 35.11
CA VAL A 224 -26.99 3.54 34.52
C VAL A 224 -27.54 4.87 34.03
N TYR A 225 -26.70 5.89 33.96
CA TYR A 225 -27.07 7.14 33.30
C TYR A 225 -27.06 6.92 31.77
N HIS A 226 -28.20 7.03 31.14
CA HIS A 226 -28.34 6.83 29.68
C HIS A 226 -29.30 7.83 29.03
N LYS A 227 -29.75 8.89 29.75
CA LYS A 227 -30.75 9.81 29.27
C LYS A 227 -30.14 10.99 28.55
N THR A 228 -30.79 11.37 27.46
CA THR A 228 -30.53 12.63 26.75
C THR A 228 -31.15 13.76 27.53
N THR A 229 -30.40 14.77 27.92
CA THR A 229 -30.87 15.91 28.72
C THR A 229 -31.41 17.07 27.88
N ALA A 230 -31.15 17.09 26.57
CA ALA A 230 -31.58 18.13 25.64
C ALA A 230 -32.00 17.55 24.29
N LYS A 231 -32.95 18.24 23.64
CA LYS A 231 -33.46 17.85 22.31
C LYS A 231 -32.31 17.94 21.28
N GLY A 232 -32.07 16.86 20.56
CA GLY A 232 -31.03 16.78 19.54
C GLY A 232 -29.64 16.46 20.06
N VAL A 233 -29.42 16.24 21.35
CA VAL A 233 -28.19 15.72 21.95
C VAL A 233 -28.37 14.23 22.12
N ASN A 234 -27.51 13.44 21.44
CA ASN A 234 -27.42 12.01 21.67
C ASN A 234 -26.45 11.77 22.82
N ALA A 235 -26.95 11.31 23.97
CA ALA A 235 -26.07 10.89 25.06
C ALA A 235 -25.55 9.50 24.75
N GLU A 236 -24.23 9.38 24.62
CA GLU A 236 -23.55 8.11 24.35
C GLU A 236 -23.18 7.36 25.64
N GLU A 237 -23.47 7.96 26.80
CA GLU A 237 -23.26 7.34 28.10
C GLU A 237 -24.25 6.20 28.32
N GLY A 238 -23.91 5.33 29.24
CA GLY A 238 -24.66 4.16 29.61
C GLY A 238 -23.77 3.01 30.05
N LEU A 239 -24.24 1.79 29.82
CA LEU A 239 -23.40 0.60 29.91
C LEU A 239 -22.71 0.42 28.55
N ILE A 240 -21.39 0.69 28.49
CA ILE A 240 -20.66 0.83 27.25
C ILE A 240 -19.50 -0.16 27.06
N GLY A 241 -19.17 -0.95 28.11
CA GLY A 241 -18.08 -1.93 28.00
C GLY A 241 -18.34 -3.19 28.80
N VAL A 242 -17.90 -4.33 28.26
CA VAL A 242 -17.84 -5.62 28.95
C VAL A 242 -16.58 -6.39 28.52
N THR A 243 -15.91 -6.99 29.51
CA THR A 243 -14.82 -7.93 29.22
C THR A 243 -14.80 -9.05 30.24
N ALA A 244 -14.38 -10.25 29.82
CA ALA A 244 -14.17 -11.36 30.74
C ALA A 244 -12.78 -11.25 31.39
N ASP A 245 -12.70 -11.68 32.66
CA ASP A 245 -11.41 -11.83 33.35
C ASP A 245 -10.50 -12.81 32.59
N PRO A 246 -9.19 -12.57 32.50
CA PRO A 246 -8.24 -13.53 31.91
C PRO A 246 -8.32 -14.94 32.50
N ASN A 247 -8.75 -15.07 33.76
CA ASN A 247 -8.96 -16.34 34.44
C ASN A 247 -10.46 -16.74 34.52
N TYR A 248 -11.30 -16.24 33.64
CA TYR A 248 -12.76 -16.46 33.68
C TYR A 248 -13.14 -17.93 33.85
N ALA A 249 -12.44 -18.85 33.22
CA ALA A 249 -12.67 -20.28 33.36
C ALA A 249 -12.57 -20.80 34.82
N LYS A 250 -11.91 -20.03 35.73
CA LYS A 250 -11.75 -20.38 37.13
C LYS A 250 -12.64 -19.55 38.06
N ASN A 251 -12.81 -18.27 37.78
CA ASN A 251 -13.45 -17.32 38.70
C ASN A 251 -14.81 -16.80 38.24
N ASN A 252 -15.14 -16.95 36.93
CA ASN A 252 -16.36 -16.46 36.29
C ASN A 252 -16.57 -14.95 36.42
N TYR A 253 -15.49 -14.16 36.55
CA TYR A 253 -15.59 -12.72 36.67
C TYR A 253 -15.67 -12.06 35.32
N VAL A 254 -16.55 -11.03 35.23
CA VAL A 254 -16.65 -10.09 34.12
C VAL A 254 -16.54 -8.67 34.67
N TYR A 255 -15.96 -7.78 33.86
CA TYR A 255 -15.84 -6.36 34.19
C TYR A 255 -16.77 -5.58 33.29
N LEU A 256 -17.49 -4.64 33.89
CA LEU A 256 -18.41 -3.76 33.20
C LEU A 256 -17.94 -2.32 33.34
N PHE A 257 -18.00 -1.56 32.24
CA PHE A 257 -17.72 -0.14 32.23
C PHE A 257 -18.99 0.64 31.90
N TYR A 258 -19.40 1.54 32.78
CA TYR A 258 -20.66 2.26 32.66
C TYR A 258 -20.64 3.64 33.33
N ALA A 259 -21.54 4.52 32.90
CA ALA A 259 -21.78 5.81 33.53
C ALA A 259 -22.72 5.65 34.73
N THR A 260 -22.30 6.13 35.90
CA THR A 260 -23.13 6.15 37.12
C THR A 260 -24.18 7.28 37.07
N LYS A 261 -25.31 7.06 37.69
CA LYS A 261 -26.31 8.15 37.92
C LYS A 261 -25.79 9.19 38.87
#